data_aef7b457df732115c92d313c2bf44dc8
#
_entry.id   aef7b457df732115c92d313c2bf44dc8
#
_cell.length_a   1.000
_cell.length_b   1.000
_cell.length_c   1.000
_cell.angle_alpha   90.00
_cell.angle_beta   90.00
_cell.angle_gamma   90.00
#
_symmetry.space_group_name_H-M   'P 1'
#
loop_
_entity.id
_entity.type
_entity.pdbx_description
1 polymer ?
#
loop_
_entity_poly.entity_id
_entity_poly.type
_entity_poly.pdbx_seq_one_letter_code
_entity_poly.pdbx_strand_id
1 'polypeptide(L)'
;MIDAACAELLSPGSLRVGINKGNILLVTGEADNGDPEGIAPDMGRALAEHLGVEVYYQCFSSPGEVADAAERQEIDVGLIAEEPKRAEVISFCDPYLEIEATYLVPAGSPLRTIDDVDAPGIRIAVSERAAYDLYLSRTLQHATLHRARGLPGAFRLFIDEKLDALAGLVPALEENAESIIGARVIPGRYTAVQQAIGTLHDRPAMKAAVQAFLRKTKSIGFVAELIDKHGVTGKLQVAK
;
A
#
# COMPACT_ATOMS: atom_id res chain seq x y z
N MET A 1 -22.09 18.75 -4.16
CA MET A 1 -21.13 17.79 -3.58
C MET A 1 -19.70 18.18 -3.99
N ILE A 2 -19.40 18.29 -5.29
CA ILE A 2 -18.05 18.64 -5.79
C ILE A 2 -17.61 20.01 -5.26
N ASP A 3 -18.41 21.07 -5.41
CA ASP A 3 -18.06 22.42 -4.93
C ASP A 3 -17.74 22.44 -3.43
N ALA A 4 -18.48 21.68 -2.61
CA ALA A 4 -18.21 21.57 -1.19
C ALA A 4 -16.89 20.81 -0.90
N ALA A 5 -16.56 19.79 -1.68
CA ALA A 5 -15.28 19.09 -1.58
C ALA A 5 -14.11 20.00 -2.00
N CYS A 6 -14.27 20.77 -3.08
CA CYS A 6 -13.27 21.73 -3.53
C CYS A 6 -13.02 22.87 -2.51
N ALA A 7 -14.05 23.25 -1.74
CA ALA A 7 -13.89 24.23 -0.66
C ALA A 7 -13.09 23.71 0.53
N GLU A 8 -12.93 22.39 0.67
CA GLU A 8 -12.12 21.74 1.70
C GLU A 8 -10.66 21.50 1.28
N LEU A 9 -10.26 21.81 0.04
CA LEU A 9 -8.89 21.68 -0.42
C LEU A 9 -7.94 22.61 0.37
N LEU A 10 -6.75 22.11 0.67
CA LEU A 10 -5.69 22.87 1.32
C LEU A 10 -5.15 24.00 0.41
N SER A 11 -5.26 23.79 -0.92
CA SER A 11 -4.91 24.81 -1.92
C SER A 11 -6.05 24.91 -2.94
N PRO A 12 -6.71 26.07 -3.09
CA PRO A 12 -7.80 26.22 -4.04
C PRO A 12 -7.38 25.84 -5.47
N GLY A 13 -8.19 25.00 -6.13
CA GLY A 13 -7.97 24.59 -7.52
C GLY A 13 -6.93 23.48 -7.71
N SER A 14 -6.32 22.95 -6.65
CA SER A 14 -5.31 21.89 -6.74
C SER A 14 -5.52 20.82 -5.68
N LEU A 15 -5.57 19.55 -6.10
CA LEU A 15 -5.64 18.39 -5.22
C LEU A 15 -4.21 17.90 -4.94
N ARG A 16 -3.76 17.97 -3.70
CA ARG A 16 -2.45 17.45 -3.27
C ARG A 16 -2.58 15.98 -2.90
N VAL A 17 -1.95 15.14 -3.71
CA VAL A 17 -2.05 13.67 -3.63
C VAL A 17 -0.77 13.07 -3.07
N GLY A 18 -0.85 12.46 -1.90
CA GLY A 18 0.25 11.72 -1.28
C GLY A 18 0.43 10.34 -1.91
N ILE A 19 1.59 10.09 -2.51
CA ILE A 19 1.94 8.86 -3.23
C ILE A 19 3.09 8.14 -2.53
N ASN A 20 2.91 6.86 -2.24
CA ASN A 20 3.95 5.97 -1.74
C ASN A 20 4.73 5.32 -2.89
N LYS A 21 5.89 5.87 -3.26
CA LYS A 21 6.81 5.32 -4.29
C LYS A 21 7.46 3.99 -3.87
N GLY A 22 7.40 3.63 -2.59
CA GLY A 22 7.94 2.36 -2.08
C GLY A 22 7.13 1.12 -2.47
N ASN A 23 5.91 1.29 -3.00
CA ASN A 23 5.10 0.18 -3.51
C ASN A 23 5.17 0.12 -5.04
N ILE A 24 6.09 -0.69 -5.55
CA ILE A 24 6.36 -0.88 -6.98
C ILE A 24 5.19 -1.50 -7.77
N LEU A 25 4.21 -2.10 -7.09
CA LEU A 25 2.99 -2.61 -7.74
C LEU A 25 1.99 -1.49 -8.06
N LEU A 26 2.06 -0.37 -7.33
CA LEU A 26 1.14 0.76 -7.48
C LEU A 26 1.80 1.98 -8.12
N VAL A 27 3.14 2.06 -8.05
CA VAL A 27 3.96 3.08 -8.73
C VAL A 27 5.02 2.36 -9.53
N THR A 28 4.82 2.31 -10.84
CA THR A 28 5.61 1.48 -11.78
C THR A 28 6.67 2.27 -12.53
N GLY A 29 6.64 3.60 -12.45
CA GLY A 29 7.56 4.45 -13.19
C GLY A 29 7.48 5.93 -12.81
N GLU A 30 8.13 6.73 -13.64
CA GLU A 30 8.14 8.19 -13.58
C GLU A 30 8.10 8.73 -15.01
N ALA A 31 7.20 9.67 -15.28
CA ALA A 31 7.06 10.33 -16.57
C ALA A 31 8.17 11.35 -16.82
N ASP A 32 8.32 11.81 -18.08
CA ASP A 32 9.35 12.79 -18.48
C ASP A 32 9.28 14.12 -17.70
N ASN A 33 8.10 14.49 -17.21
CA ASN A 33 7.88 15.69 -16.39
C ASN A 33 8.17 15.47 -14.89
N GLY A 34 8.59 14.27 -14.49
CA GLY A 34 8.86 13.89 -13.10
C GLY A 34 7.64 13.43 -12.31
N ASP A 35 6.45 13.38 -12.89
CA ASP A 35 5.27 12.83 -12.24
C ASP A 35 5.38 11.30 -12.05
N PRO A 36 4.88 10.74 -10.96
CA PRO A 36 4.85 9.30 -10.80
C PRO A 36 3.87 8.66 -11.78
N GLU A 37 4.21 7.46 -12.29
CA GLU A 37 3.36 6.62 -13.11
C GLU A 37 2.96 5.35 -12.36
N GLY A 38 1.72 4.89 -12.56
CA GLY A 38 1.18 3.69 -11.92
C GLY A 38 -0.28 3.81 -11.57
N ILE A 39 -0.82 2.77 -10.95
CA ILE A 39 -2.24 2.72 -10.57
C ILE A 39 -2.59 3.83 -9.57
N ALA A 40 -1.76 4.03 -8.54
CA ALA A 40 -2.06 5.04 -7.52
C ALA A 40 -1.99 6.48 -8.10
N PRO A 41 -0.98 6.88 -8.88
CA PRO A 41 -0.98 8.17 -9.56
C PRO A 41 -2.18 8.36 -10.50
N ASP A 42 -2.52 7.36 -11.32
CA ASP A 42 -3.66 7.45 -12.24
C ASP A 42 -4.99 7.59 -11.50
N MET A 43 -5.18 6.90 -10.36
CA MET A 43 -6.35 7.10 -9.49
C MET A 43 -6.40 8.51 -8.91
N GLY A 44 -5.26 9.06 -8.50
CA GLY A 44 -5.16 10.45 -8.02
C GLY A 44 -5.51 11.46 -9.11
N ARG A 45 -5.01 11.27 -10.32
CA ARG A 45 -5.32 12.11 -11.50
C ARG A 45 -6.80 12.05 -11.85
N ALA A 46 -7.37 10.85 -11.95
CA ALA A 46 -8.79 10.67 -12.23
C ALA A 46 -9.69 11.28 -11.15
N LEU A 47 -9.27 11.28 -9.88
CA LEU A 47 -9.98 11.98 -8.81
C LEU A 47 -9.92 13.49 -9.00
N ALA A 48 -8.76 14.05 -9.33
CA ALA A 48 -8.63 15.50 -9.59
C ALA A 48 -9.47 15.93 -10.79
N GLU A 49 -9.47 15.17 -11.88
CA GLU A 49 -10.35 15.37 -13.04
C GLU A 49 -11.84 15.30 -12.66
N HIS A 50 -12.22 14.35 -11.80
CA HIS A 50 -13.59 14.23 -11.30
C HIS A 50 -14.03 15.46 -10.48
N LEU A 51 -13.09 16.07 -9.74
CA LEU A 51 -13.31 17.29 -8.96
C LEU A 51 -13.20 18.58 -9.81
N GLY A 52 -12.66 18.50 -11.04
CA GLY A 52 -12.42 19.66 -11.91
C GLY A 52 -11.28 20.54 -11.45
N VAL A 53 -10.24 19.96 -10.83
CA VAL A 53 -9.07 20.65 -10.29
C VAL A 53 -7.77 20.04 -10.85
N GLU A 54 -6.65 20.73 -10.70
CA GLU A 54 -5.33 20.21 -11.05
C GLU A 54 -4.84 19.17 -10.02
N VAL A 55 -4.07 18.17 -10.47
CA VAL A 55 -3.39 17.23 -9.59
C VAL A 55 -2.00 17.73 -9.25
N TYR A 56 -1.61 17.63 -7.98
CA TYR A 56 -0.24 17.84 -7.51
C TYR A 56 0.23 16.63 -6.71
N TYR A 57 1.23 15.92 -7.22
CA TYR A 57 1.76 14.74 -6.55
C TYR A 57 2.82 15.10 -5.52
N GLN A 58 2.65 14.57 -4.32
CA GLN A 58 3.64 14.62 -3.25
C GLN A 58 4.12 13.19 -2.98
N CYS A 59 5.35 12.91 -3.41
CA CYS A 59 5.91 11.57 -3.41
C CYS A 59 6.71 11.29 -2.13
N PHE A 60 6.50 10.12 -1.56
CA PHE A 60 7.14 9.65 -0.33
C PHE A 60 7.77 8.27 -0.54
N SER A 61 8.78 7.93 0.24
CA SER A 61 9.49 6.65 0.14
C SER A 61 8.78 5.50 0.87
N SER A 62 7.82 5.81 1.72
CA SER A 62 7.08 4.81 2.51
C SER A 62 5.64 5.25 2.79
N PRO A 63 4.72 4.29 3.05
CA PRO A 63 3.35 4.63 3.39
C PRO A 63 3.23 5.30 4.77
N GLY A 64 4.21 5.09 5.65
CA GLY A 64 4.29 5.78 6.93
C GLY A 64 4.52 7.28 6.75
N GLU A 65 5.39 7.67 5.81
CA GLU A 65 5.65 9.09 5.50
C GLU A 65 4.42 9.78 4.90
N VAL A 66 3.60 9.06 4.09
CA VAL A 66 2.30 9.58 3.61
C VAL A 66 1.35 9.85 4.77
N ALA A 67 1.27 8.94 5.76
CA ALA A 67 0.44 9.14 6.94
C ALA A 67 0.93 10.32 7.79
N ASP A 68 2.25 10.48 7.95
CA ASP A 68 2.85 11.62 8.64
C ASP A 68 2.54 12.95 7.91
N ALA A 69 2.54 12.96 6.57
CA ALA A 69 2.18 14.13 5.77
C ALA A 69 0.69 14.49 5.90
N ALA A 70 -0.20 13.50 6.00
CA ALA A 70 -1.62 13.72 6.28
C ALA A 70 -1.81 14.35 7.67
N GLU A 71 -1.13 13.84 8.70
CA GLU A 71 -1.17 14.39 10.06
C GLU A 71 -0.72 15.86 10.09
N ARG A 72 0.30 16.21 9.29
CA ARG A 72 0.78 17.59 9.15
C ARG A 72 -0.05 18.44 8.19
N GLN A 73 -1.14 17.90 7.64
CA GLN A 73 -2.00 18.58 6.64
C GLN A 73 -1.20 19.07 5.40
N GLU A 74 -0.23 18.30 4.96
CA GLU A 74 0.56 18.59 3.76
C GLU A 74 -0.07 18.07 2.47
N ILE A 75 -0.99 17.11 2.58
CA ILE A 75 -1.73 16.46 1.48
C ILE A 75 -3.25 16.55 1.72
N ASP A 76 -4.03 16.58 0.65
CA ASP A 76 -5.50 16.52 0.72
C ASP A 76 -6.00 15.08 0.80
N VAL A 77 -5.34 14.18 0.05
CA VAL A 77 -5.63 12.75 0.02
C VAL A 77 -4.35 11.92 0.01
N GLY A 78 -4.37 10.77 0.68
CA GLY A 78 -3.29 9.78 0.65
C GLY A 78 -3.74 8.49 -0.01
N LEU A 79 -2.98 7.99 -0.98
CA LEU A 79 -3.22 6.70 -1.64
C LEU A 79 -2.30 5.64 -1.02
N ILE A 80 -2.77 5.06 0.08
CA ILE A 80 -2.06 4.04 0.85
C ILE A 80 -3.04 3.00 1.41
N ALA A 81 -2.50 1.91 1.89
CA ALA A 81 -3.33 0.88 2.53
C ALA A 81 -4.03 1.40 3.78
N GLU A 82 -5.33 1.10 3.88
CA GLU A 82 -6.09 1.26 5.12
C GLU A 82 -5.49 0.39 6.22
N GLU A 83 -5.33 0.99 7.41
CA GLU A 83 -4.78 0.31 8.57
C GLU A 83 -5.24 1.06 9.85
N PRO A 84 -5.64 0.35 10.93
CA PRO A 84 -6.21 0.98 12.13
C PRO A 84 -5.40 2.12 12.71
N LYS A 85 -4.07 1.97 12.80
CA LYS A 85 -3.20 3.04 13.32
C LYS A 85 -3.17 4.27 12.41
N ARG A 86 -3.24 4.08 11.10
CA ARG A 86 -3.33 5.20 10.15
C ARG A 86 -4.71 5.85 10.18
N ALA A 87 -5.75 5.08 10.48
CA ALA A 87 -7.11 5.59 10.63
C ALA A 87 -7.28 6.54 11.84
N GLU A 88 -6.29 6.64 12.72
CA GLU A 88 -6.25 7.66 13.79
C GLU A 88 -6.07 9.08 13.22
N VAL A 89 -5.43 9.22 12.05
CA VAL A 89 -5.12 10.52 11.41
C VAL A 89 -5.70 10.65 10.00
N ILE A 90 -6.13 9.55 9.37
CA ILE A 90 -6.67 9.51 8.01
C ILE A 90 -8.07 8.88 8.01
N SER A 91 -9.01 9.56 7.38
CA SER A 91 -10.38 9.05 7.17
C SER A 91 -10.44 8.28 5.86
N PHE A 92 -10.26 6.96 5.90
CA PHE A 92 -10.28 6.11 4.71
C PHE A 92 -11.68 5.98 4.10
N CYS A 93 -11.72 5.88 2.77
CA CYS A 93 -12.87 5.44 1.98
C CYS A 93 -12.76 3.94 1.68
N ASP A 94 -13.80 3.36 1.03
CA ASP A 94 -13.76 1.94 0.64
C ASP A 94 -12.51 1.63 -0.18
N PRO A 95 -11.87 0.48 0.03
CA PRO A 95 -10.68 0.10 -0.72
C PRO A 95 -11.00 -0.08 -2.20
N TYR A 96 -10.05 0.25 -3.07
CA TYR A 96 -10.15 0.03 -4.51
C TYR A 96 -9.35 -1.16 -5.01
N LEU A 97 -8.29 -1.56 -4.27
CA LEU A 97 -7.45 -2.72 -4.55
C LEU A 97 -7.16 -3.53 -3.29
N GLU A 98 -6.92 -4.81 -3.47
CA GLU A 98 -6.36 -5.66 -2.42
C GLU A 98 -5.14 -6.43 -2.92
N ILE A 99 -4.15 -6.60 -2.05
CA ILE A 99 -2.91 -7.32 -2.32
C ILE A 99 -2.67 -8.31 -1.19
N GLU A 100 -2.55 -9.58 -1.51
CA GLU A 100 -2.31 -10.62 -0.51
C GLU A 100 -0.91 -10.50 0.10
N ALA A 101 -0.79 -10.78 1.40
CA ALA A 101 0.46 -10.81 2.14
C ALA A 101 0.71 -12.17 2.79
N THR A 102 1.94 -12.65 2.65
CA THR A 102 2.40 -13.95 3.15
C THR A 102 3.88 -13.88 3.58
N TYR A 103 4.54 -15.03 3.67
CA TYR A 103 5.94 -15.13 4.02
C TYR A 103 6.76 -15.82 2.95
N LEU A 104 7.99 -15.36 2.74
CA LEU A 104 9.06 -16.06 2.04
C LEU A 104 9.96 -16.71 3.09
N VAL A 105 10.36 -17.97 2.87
CA VAL A 105 11.26 -18.71 3.75
C VAL A 105 12.46 -19.25 2.97
N PRO A 106 13.64 -19.41 3.61
CA PRO A 106 14.85 -19.87 2.95
C PRO A 106 14.75 -21.35 2.59
N ALA A 107 15.69 -21.83 1.76
CA ALA A 107 15.84 -23.23 1.42
C ALA A 107 15.96 -24.11 2.68
N GLY A 108 15.27 -25.25 2.67
CA GLY A 108 15.30 -26.20 3.78
C GLY A 108 14.53 -25.78 5.03
N SER A 109 13.86 -24.60 5.04
CA SER A 109 13.04 -24.16 6.16
C SER A 109 11.98 -25.19 6.56
N PRO A 110 11.78 -25.49 7.85
CA PRO A 110 10.72 -26.38 8.32
C PRO A 110 9.32 -25.74 8.25
N LEU A 111 9.25 -24.38 8.18
CA LEU A 111 7.99 -23.65 8.14
C LEU A 111 7.24 -23.93 6.83
N ARG A 112 6.03 -24.49 6.90
CA ARG A 112 5.26 -24.93 5.73
C ARG A 112 3.96 -24.16 5.54
N THR A 113 3.37 -23.71 6.63
CA THR A 113 2.09 -23.01 6.69
C THR A 113 2.24 -21.63 7.33
N ILE A 114 1.23 -20.80 7.18
CA ILE A 114 1.19 -19.48 7.84
C ILE A 114 1.29 -19.64 9.37
N ASP A 115 0.61 -20.65 9.93
CA ASP A 115 0.55 -20.88 11.38
C ASP A 115 1.89 -21.32 11.96
N ASP A 116 2.77 -21.95 11.16
CA ASP A 116 4.11 -22.35 11.62
C ASP A 116 5.00 -21.14 11.94
N VAL A 117 4.71 -19.96 11.38
CA VAL A 117 5.58 -18.78 11.46
C VAL A 117 5.45 -18.06 12.81
N ASP A 118 4.27 -18.11 13.45
CA ASP A 118 4.11 -17.49 14.78
C ASP A 118 4.50 -18.47 15.89
N ALA A 119 5.78 -18.80 15.98
CA ALA A 119 6.31 -19.70 17.00
C ALA A 119 7.50 -19.06 17.76
N PRO A 120 7.76 -19.50 19.01
CA PRO A 120 8.89 -19.00 19.80
C PRO A 120 10.22 -19.22 19.07
N GLY A 121 11.02 -18.15 19.02
CA GLY A 121 12.35 -18.17 18.38
C GLY A 121 12.34 -17.89 16.89
N ILE A 122 11.21 -17.82 16.23
CA ILE A 122 11.11 -17.41 14.82
C ILE A 122 11.34 -15.91 14.69
N ARG A 123 12.24 -15.53 13.77
CA ARG A 123 12.64 -14.17 13.48
C ARG A 123 12.17 -13.78 12.08
N ILE A 124 11.36 -12.74 11.98
CA ILE A 124 10.69 -12.33 10.74
C ILE A 124 11.25 -10.97 10.29
N ALA A 125 11.84 -10.89 9.11
CA ALA A 125 12.16 -9.62 8.49
C ALA A 125 10.87 -8.95 7.98
N VAL A 126 10.76 -7.64 8.13
CA VAL A 126 9.58 -6.89 7.67
C VAL A 126 9.96 -5.45 7.29
N SER A 127 9.28 -4.90 6.29
CA SER A 127 9.41 -3.48 5.93
C SER A 127 8.70 -2.61 6.97
N GLU A 128 9.49 -1.78 7.65
CA GLU A 128 9.03 -0.90 8.73
C GLU A 128 7.84 -0.04 8.32
N ARG A 129 6.82 0.02 9.18
CA ARG A 129 5.57 0.78 8.99
C ARG A 129 4.77 0.41 7.74
N ALA A 130 5.06 -0.71 7.07
CA ALA A 130 4.16 -1.28 6.07
C ALA A 130 2.84 -1.75 6.73
N ALA A 131 1.74 -1.81 5.95
CA ALA A 131 0.45 -2.23 6.52
C ALA A 131 0.52 -3.64 7.12
N TYR A 132 1.27 -4.55 6.49
CA TYR A 132 1.48 -5.89 7.01
C TYR A 132 2.43 -5.93 8.23
N ASP A 133 3.39 -5.00 8.39
CA ASP A 133 4.16 -4.85 9.64
C ASP A 133 3.23 -4.43 10.80
N LEU A 134 2.38 -3.44 10.56
CA LEU A 134 1.42 -2.97 11.55
C LEU A 134 0.39 -4.06 11.90
N TYR A 135 -0.03 -4.86 10.90
CA TYR A 135 -0.89 -6.03 11.13
C TYR A 135 -0.18 -7.07 12.01
N LEU A 136 1.01 -7.51 11.63
CA LEU A 136 1.80 -8.51 12.37
C LEU A 136 2.14 -8.04 13.78
N SER A 137 2.43 -6.75 13.97
CA SER A 137 2.68 -6.16 15.29
C SER A 137 1.52 -6.31 16.27
N ARG A 138 0.29 -6.45 15.76
CA ARG A 138 -0.92 -6.63 16.58
C ARG A 138 -1.33 -8.09 16.76
N THR A 139 -0.92 -8.96 15.84
CA THR A 139 -1.46 -10.33 15.76
C THR A 139 -0.49 -11.40 16.19
N LEU A 140 0.82 -11.21 15.99
CA LEU A 140 1.83 -12.19 16.41
C LEU A 140 1.87 -12.30 17.95
N GLN A 141 1.98 -13.54 18.43
CA GLN A 141 2.03 -13.88 19.84
C GLN A 141 3.44 -14.28 20.30
N HIS A 142 4.23 -14.88 19.40
CA HIS A 142 5.46 -15.58 19.75
C HIS A 142 6.66 -15.15 18.90
N ALA A 143 6.49 -14.98 17.59
CA ALA A 143 7.57 -14.61 16.68
C ALA A 143 8.02 -13.15 16.87
N THR A 144 9.27 -12.87 16.50
CA THR A 144 9.88 -11.54 16.64
C THR A 144 10.04 -10.84 15.29
N LEU A 145 9.60 -9.58 15.18
CA LEU A 145 9.74 -8.77 14.00
C LEU A 145 11.08 -8.01 13.98
N HIS A 146 11.85 -8.21 12.93
CA HIS A 146 13.07 -7.47 12.61
C HIS A 146 12.77 -6.49 11.48
N ARG A 147 12.85 -5.21 11.76
CA ARG A 147 12.41 -4.14 10.84
C ARG A 147 13.56 -3.53 10.08
N ALA A 148 13.35 -3.29 8.79
CA ALA A 148 14.24 -2.47 7.99
C ALA A 148 13.44 -1.51 7.10
N ARG A 149 14.07 -0.43 6.68
CA ARG A 149 13.42 0.61 5.88
C ARG A 149 13.19 0.14 4.45
N GLY A 150 11.93 0.12 4.02
CA GLY A 150 11.49 -0.24 2.67
C GLY A 150 11.64 -1.72 2.32
N LEU A 151 11.01 -2.15 1.21
CA LEU A 151 11.04 -3.54 0.76
C LEU A 151 12.48 -4.06 0.51
N PRO A 152 13.37 -3.32 -0.19
CA PRO A 152 14.75 -3.78 -0.41
C PRO A 152 15.55 -3.90 0.88
N GLY A 153 15.27 -3.04 1.88
CA GLY A 153 15.92 -3.11 3.18
C GLY A 153 15.51 -4.34 3.97
N ALA A 154 14.21 -4.66 3.98
CA ALA A 154 13.70 -5.87 4.64
C ALA A 154 14.23 -7.14 3.98
N PHE A 155 14.32 -7.18 2.65
CA PHE A 155 14.90 -8.31 1.93
C PHE A 155 16.39 -8.49 2.24
N ARG A 156 17.20 -7.42 2.24
CA ARG A 156 18.61 -7.48 2.64
C ARG A 156 18.76 -7.97 4.07
N LEU A 157 17.98 -7.44 5.01
CA LEU A 157 17.98 -7.86 6.40
C LEU A 157 17.70 -9.37 6.55
N PHE A 158 16.72 -9.88 5.79
CA PHE A 158 16.40 -11.32 5.75
C PHE A 158 17.60 -12.17 5.35
N ILE A 159 18.34 -11.75 4.32
CA ILE A 159 19.53 -12.47 3.81
C ILE A 159 20.71 -12.35 4.78
N ASP A 160 21.08 -11.12 5.16
CA ASP A 160 22.31 -10.82 5.89
C ASP A 160 22.27 -11.41 7.31
N GLU A 161 21.13 -11.34 7.99
CA GLU A 161 20.97 -11.88 9.33
C GLU A 161 20.46 -13.33 9.33
N LYS A 162 20.26 -13.93 8.15
CA LYS A 162 19.73 -15.31 8.01
C LYS A 162 18.48 -15.49 8.86
N LEU A 163 17.51 -14.61 8.66
CA LEU A 163 16.24 -14.65 9.37
C LEU A 163 15.38 -15.82 8.86
N ASP A 164 14.42 -16.24 9.68
CA ASP A 164 13.64 -17.46 9.43
C ASP A 164 12.54 -17.25 8.40
N ALA A 165 12.03 -16.01 8.29
CA ALA A 165 11.03 -15.63 7.30
C ALA A 165 11.17 -14.15 6.90
N LEU A 166 10.70 -13.81 5.69
CA LEU A 166 10.46 -12.44 5.23
C LEU A 166 8.97 -12.25 5.02
N ALA A 167 8.35 -11.32 5.73
CA ALA A 167 6.96 -10.93 5.54
C ALA A 167 6.84 -9.89 4.43
N GLY A 168 5.83 -10.04 3.56
CA GLY A 168 5.63 -9.11 2.45
C GLY A 168 4.39 -9.39 1.61
N LEU A 169 4.22 -8.57 0.59
CA LEU A 169 3.19 -8.78 -0.43
C LEU A 169 3.59 -9.95 -1.34
N VAL A 170 2.64 -10.82 -1.65
CA VAL A 170 2.89 -12.04 -2.44
C VAL A 170 3.73 -11.78 -3.69
N PRO A 171 3.39 -10.82 -4.58
CA PRO A 171 4.15 -10.64 -5.81
C PRO A 171 5.61 -10.20 -5.58
N ALA A 172 5.86 -9.39 -4.56
CA ALA A 172 7.23 -8.98 -4.21
C ALA A 172 8.03 -10.13 -3.59
N LEU A 173 7.38 -11.02 -2.84
CA LEU A 173 8.02 -12.21 -2.28
C LEU A 173 8.32 -13.26 -3.35
N GLU A 174 7.46 -13.39 -4.37
CA GLU A 174 7.71 -14.27 -5.52
C GLU A 174 8.94 -13.82 -6.31
N GLU A 175 9.04 -12.52 -6.60
CA GLU A 175 10.22 -11.93 -7.24
C GLU A 175 11.50 -12.13 -6.39
N ASN A 176 11.42 -11.92 -5.08
CA ASN A 176 12.54 -12.18 -4.16
C ASN A 176 12.94 -13.66 -4.15
N ALA A 177 11.96 -14.59 -4.22
CA ALA A 177 12.22 -16.02 -4.23
C ALA A 177 13.05 -16.46 -5.43
N GLU A 178 12.86 -15.84 -6.60
CA GLU A 178 13.64 -16.12 -7.82
C GLU A 178 15.15 -15.86 -7.64
N SER A 179 15.50 -14.93 -6.75
CA SER A 179 16.89 -14.56 -6.46
C SER A 179 17.60 -15.48 -5.45
N ILE A 180 16.86 -16.39 -4.80
CA ILE A 180 17.39 -17.26 -3.74
C ILE A 180 17.13 -18.73 -4.08
N ILE A 181 18.17 -19.49 -4.36
CA ILE A 181 18.06 -20.91 -4.71
C ILE A 181 17.36 -21.70 -3.59
N GLY A 182 16.22 -22.31 -3.91
CA GLY A 182 15.45 -23.15 -2.99
C GLY A 182 14.61 -22.42 -1.96
N ALA A 183 14.58 -21.09 -1.98
CA ALA A 183 13.61 -20.33 -1.20
C ALA A 183 12.19 -20.56 -1.76
N ARG A 184 11.18 -20.35 -0.93
CA ARG A 184 9.79 -20.51 -1.34
C ARG A 184 8.87 -19.57 -0.60
N VAL A 185 7.84 -19.12 -1.29
CA VAL A 185 6.72 -18.41 -0.71
C VAL A 185 5.79 -19.43 -0.03
N ILE A 186 5.36 -19.15 1.20
CA ILE A 186 4.40 -20.01 1.92
C ILE A 186 3.03 -19.85 1.27
N PRO A 187 2.33 -20.95 0.92
CA PRO A 187 0.98 -20.88 0.36
C PRO A 187 -0.03 -20.26 1.32
N GLY A 188 -1.01 -19.56 0.75
CA GLY A 188 -2.02 -18.84 1.53
C GLY A 188 -1.58 -17.44 1.92
N ARG A 189 -2.38 -16.79 2.76
CA ARG A 189 -2.14 -15.41 3.22
C ARG A 189 -2.46 -15.27 4.70
N TYR A 190 -1.68 -14.48 5.43
CA TYR A 190 -2.07 -14.08 6.79
C TYR A 190 -2.98 -12.85 6.78
N THR A 191 -2.94 -12.04 5.74
CA THR A 191 -3.84 -10.89 5.53
C THR A 191 -3.92 -10.50 4.05
N ALA A 192 -4.90 -9.67 3.72
CA ALA A 192 -4.96 -8.93 2.46
C ALA A 192 -4.86 -7.43 2.76
N VAL A 193 -3.89 -6.79 2.14
CA VAL A 193 -3.63 -5.35 2.30
C VAL A 193 -4.60 -4.58 1.42
N GLN A 194 -5.52 -3.84 2.04
CA GLN A 194 -6.56 -3.05 1.37
C GLN A 194 -6.01 -1.68 0.99
N GLN A 195 -5.84 -1.40 -0.30
CA GLN A 195 -5.40 -0.10 -0.80
C GLN A 195 -6.60 0.83 -0.95
N ALA A 196 -6.54 1.99 -0.32
CA ALA A 196 -7.64 2.93 -0.25
C ALA A 196 -7.19 4.37 -0.53
N ILE A 197 -8.15 5.25 -0.76
CA ILE A 197 -7.93 6.69 -0.73
C ILE A 197 -8.42 7.20 0.63
N GLY A 198 -7.54 7.84 1.35
CA GLY A 198 -7.88 8.47 2.63
C GLY A 198 -7.82 9.99 2.54
N THR A 199 -8.71 10.65 3.26
CA THR A 199 -8.81 12.11 3.39
C THR A 199 -8.46 12.53 4.81
N LEU A 200 -8.29 13.83 5.05
CA LEU A 200 -8.18 14.36 6.40
C LEU A 200 -9.52 14.18 7.14
N HIS A 201 -9.49 14.02 8.48
CA HIS A 201 -10.68 13.77 9.28
C HIS A 201 -11.72 14.90 9.25
N ASP A 202 -11.26 16.14 9.16
CA ASP A 202 -12.09 17.34 9.16
C ASP A 202 -12.57 17.76 7.76
N ARG A 203 -12.59 16.82 6.81
CA ARG A 203 -12.95 17.00 5.39
C ARG A 203 -14.11 16.08 4.97
N PRO A 204 -15.31 16.21 5.56
CA PRO A 204 -16.42 15.30 5.28
C PRO A 204 -16.96 15.40 3.83
N ALA A 205 -16.92 16.58 3.22
CA ALA A 205 -17.37 16.74 1.83
C ALA A 205 -16.37 16.11 0.86
N MET A 206 -15.07 16.25 1.10
CA MET A 206 -14.02 15.56 0.34
C MET A 206 -14.18 14.02 0.47
N LYS A 207 -14.36 13.50 1.68
CA LYS A 207 -14.61 12.08 1.89
C LYS A 207 -15.82 11.58 1.11
N ALA A 208 -16.92 12.32 1.14
CA ALA A 208 -18.13 11.95 0.40
C ALA A 208 -17.92 11.95 -1.13
N ALA A 209 -17.15 12.93 -1.65
CA ALA A 209 -16.81 12.99 -3.07
C ALA A 209 -15.88 11.84 -3.48
N VAL A 210 -14.84 11.55 -2.71
CA VAL A 210 -13.94 10.40 -2.94
C VAL A 210 -14.70 9.09 -2.91
N GLN A 211 -15.60 8.89 -1.95
CA GLN A 211 -16.42 7.69 -1.86
C GLN A 211 -17.34 7.52 -3.08
N ALA A 212 -17.93 8.61 -3.58
CA ALA A 212 -18.74 8.59 -4.80
C ALA A 212 -17.91 8.27 -6.05
N PHE A 213 -16.71 8.87 -6.15
CA PHE A 213 -15.73 8.58 -7.19
C PHE A 213 -15.34 7.10 -7.21
N LEU A 214 -14.98 6.52 -6.05
CA LEU A 214 -14.58 5.12 -5.95
C LEU A 214 -15.70 4.16 -6.37
N ARG A 215 -16.95 4.40 -5.94
CA ARG A 215 -18.10 3.61 -6.40
C ARG A 215 -18.25 3.66 -7.92
N LYS A 216 -18.12 4.84 -8.52
CA LYS A 216 -18.20 5.02 -9.97
C LYS A 216 -17.09 4.27 -10.69
N THR A 217 -15.84 4.48 -10.31
CA THR A 217 -14.66 3.86 -10.95
C THR A 217 -14.67 2.34 -10.85
N LYS A 218 -15.10 1.78 -9.72
CA LYS A 218 -15.30 0.34 -9.57
C LYS A 218 -16.42 -0.17 -10.49
N SER A 219 -17.56 0.52 -10.55
CA SER A 219 -18.73 0.09 -11.35
C SER A 219 -18.50 0.08 -12.86
N ILE A 220 -17.62 0.96 -13.36
CA ILE A 220 -17.29 1.02 -14.80
C ILE A 220 -16.05 0.19 -15.17
N GLY A 221 -15.42 -0.52 -14.22
CA GLY A 221 -14.24 -1.35 -14.47
C GLY A 221 -12.92 -0.58 -14.56
N PHE A 222 -12.89 0.73 -14.28
CA PHE A 222 -11.69 1.57 -14.42
C PHE A 222 -10.49 1.06 -13.62
N VAL A 223 -10.71 0.54 -12.40
CA VAL A 223 -9.63 -0.02 -11.59
C VAL A 223 -9.03 -1.27 -12.24
N ALA A 224 -9.85 -2.13 -12.86
CA ALA A 224 -9.37 -3.31 -13.59
C ALA A 224 -8.58 -2.90 -14.84
N GLU A 225 -9.02 -1.87 -15.56
CA GLU A 225 -8.28 -1.31 -16.70
C GLU A 225 -6.90 -0.77 -16.29
N LEU A 226 -6.78 -0.15 -15.12
CA LEU A 226 -5.48 0.30 -14.60
C LEU A 226 -4.55 -0.85 -14.23
N ILE A 227 -5.08 -1.94 -13.68
CA ILE A 227 -4.32 -3.18 -13.41
C ILE A 227 -3.69 -3.71 -14.70
N ASP A 228 -4.49 -3.81 -15.76
CA ASP A 228 -4.02 -4.29 -17.07
C ASP A 228 -3.04 -3.30 -17.72
N LYS A 229 -3.35 -2.00 -17.71
CA LYS A 229 -2.51 -0.93 -18.25
C LYS A 229 -1.10 -0.94 -17.67
N HIS A 230 -0.98 -1.16 -16.36
CA HIS A 230 0.30 -1.15 -15.66
C HIS A 230 0.98 -2.53 -15.55
N GLY A 231 0.45 -3.56 -16.23
CA GLY A 231 1.08 -4.87 -16.35
C GLY A 231 1.18 -5.66 -15.03
N VAL A 232 0.24 -5.41 -14.11
CA VAL A 232 0.20 -6.07 -12.79
C VAL A 232 -0.99 -7.03 -12.64
N THR A 233 -1.56 -7.45 -13.75
CA THR A 233 -2.63 -8.47 -13.82
C THR A 233 -2.17 -9.76 -13.14
N GLY A 234 -3.01 -10.31 -12.26
CA GLY A 234 -2.69 -11.49 -11.45
C GLY A 234 -1.86 -11.23 -10.18
N LYS A 235 -1.28 -10.02 -10.05
CA LYS A 235 -0.48 -9.63 -8.88
C LYS A 235 -1.29 -8.95 -7.78
N LEU A 236 -2.44 -8.40 -8.14
CA LEU A 236 -3.37 -7.72 -7.23
C LEU A 236 -4.80 -7.80 -7.78
N GLN A 237 -5.77 -7.49 -6.95
CA GLN A 237 -7.18 -7.64 -7.28
C GLN A 237 -7.95 -6.34 -6.99
N VAL A 238 -9.04 -6.12 -7.76
CA VAL A 238 -10.02 -5.08 -7.40
C VAL A 238 -10.67 -5.48 -6.08
N ALA A 239 -10.67 -4.58 -5.10
CA ALA A 239 -11.32 -4.83 -3.81
C ALA A 239 -12.85 -4.98 -3.98
N LYS A 240 -13.46 -5.86 -3.19
CA LYS A 240 -14.90 -6.15 -3.23
C LYS A 240 -15.75 -4.99 -2.72
#